data_bd5c124104174e5a778283d37257bad3
#
_entry.id   bd5c124104174e5a778283d37257bad3
#
_cell.length_a   1.000
_cell.length_b   1.000
_cell.length_c   1.000
_cell.angle_alpha   90.00
_cell.angle_beta   90.00
_cell.angle_gamma   90.00
#
_symmetry.space_group_name_H-M   'P 1'
#
loop_
_entity.id
_entity.type
_entity.pdbx_description
1 polymer ?
#
loop_
_entity_poly.entity_id
_entity_poly.type
_entity_poly.pdbx_seq_one_letter_code
_entity_poly.pdbx_strand_id
1 'polypeptide(L)'
;MITPPVTIITHGIVAVAAAAGAWVWQANSYEAKLADMRSSIAESGRLRALAAATALQAAQVRGDTLSRDLLAREALINRLSKEKRDALSRLTTGRPCLSADAVGVLNGTAGAGAGMPQATGILAATGATFATDADVGQWAAAARAAHDTCRSRLDALIDWHAKP
;
A
#
# COMPACT_ATOMS: atom_id res chain seq x y z
N MET A 1 47.17 75.05 -31.60
CA MET A 1 46.94 73.83 -32.37
C MET A 1 47.11 72.63 -31.36
N ILE A 2 46.01 72.10 -30.82
CA ILE A 2 46.05 70.93 -29.92
C ILE A 2 46.28 69.73 -30.80
N THR A 3 47.34 69.04 -30.57
CA THR A 3 47.81 67.92 -31.41
C THR A 3 46.79 66.76 -31.35
N PRO A 4 46.41 66.19 -32.48
CA PRO A 4 45.39 65.13 -32.61
C PRO A 4 45.65 63.87 -31.82
N PRO A 5 46.85 63.50 -31.34
CA PRO A 5 47.07 62.26 -30.55
C PRO A 5 46.50 62.34 -29.13
N VAL A 6 46.39 63.50 -28.50
CA VAL A 6 45.94 63.66 -27.08
C VAL A 6 44.42 63.38 -27.01
N THR A 7 43.66 63.79 -28.02
CA THR A 7 42.21 63.58 -28.07
C THR A 7 41.88 62.09 -28.26
N ILE A 8 42.65 61.33 -29.01
CA ILE A 8 42.45 59.91 -29.23
C ILE A 8 42.74 59.08 -27.95
N ILE A 9 43.75 59.47 -27.20
CA ILE A 9 44.15 58.80 -25.96
C ILE A 9 43.06 59.04 -24.86
N THR A 10 42.53 60.25 -24.72
CA THR A 10 41.48 60.54 -23.72
C THR A 10 40.17 59.79 -24.04
N HIS A 11 39.78 59.70 -25.30
CA HIS A 11 38.59 58.93 -25.69
C HIS A 11 38.80 57.43 -25.49
N GLY A 12 40.00 56.93 -25.70
CA GLY A 12 40.35 55.50 -25.44
C GLY A 12 40.21 55.15 -23.96
N ILE A 13 40.71 56.00 -23.04
CA ILE A 13 40.64 55.77 -21.61
C ILE A 13 39.18 55.79 -21.12
N VAL A 14 38.38 56.72 -21.59
CA VAL A 14 36.95 56.82 -21.23
C VAL A 14 36.18 55.58 -21.72
N ALA A 15 36.47 55.11 -22.93
CA ALA A 15 35.81 53.90 -23.49
C ALA A 15 36.16 52.64 -22.66
N VAL A 16 37.41 52.47 -22.26
CA VAL A 16 37.84 51.35 -21.43
C VAL A 16 37.21 51.42 -20.04
N ALA A 17 37.17 52.57 -19.42
CA ALA A 17 36.52 52.77 -18.13
C ALA A 17 35.01 52.49 -18.19
N ALA A 18 34.33 52.94 -19.22
CA ALA A 18 32.91 52.63 -19.45
C ALA A 18 32.64 51.14 -19.69
N ALA A 19 33.50 50.49 -20.46
CA ALA A 19 33.40 49.05 -20.70
C ALA A 19 33.64 48.23 -19.43
N ALA A 20 34.64 48.59 -18.63
CA ALA A 20 34.89 47.98 -17.33
C ALA A 20 33.73 48.18 -16.32
N GLY A 21 33.19 49.38 -16.25
CA GLY A 21 32.00 49.67 -15.45
C GLY A 21 30.77 48.87 -15.86
N ALA A 22 30.49 48.81 -17.15
CA ALA A 22 29.39 48.00 -17.69
C ALA A 22 29.57 46.50 -17.40
N TRP A 23 30.79 46.00 -17.50
CA TRP A 23 31.09 44.60 -17.20
C TRP A 23 30.90 44.25 -15.72
N VAL A 24 31.39 45.10 -14.79
CA VAL A 24 31.20 44.95 -13.34
C VAL A 24 29.71 45.01 -12.97
N TRP A 25 28.98 45.96 -13.52
CA TRP A 25 27.53 46.09 -13.29
C TRP A 25 26.78 44.85 -13.79
N GLN A 26 27.13 44.33 -14.96
CA GLN A 26 26.52 43.15 -15.55
C GLN A 26 26.83 41.91 -14.70
N ALA A 27 28.10 41.72 -14.28
CA ALA A 27 28.48 40.61 -13.41
C ALA A 27 27.69 40.62 -12.09
N ASN A 28 27.59 41.80 -11.46
CA ASN A 28 26.87 41.94 -10.17
C ASN A 28 25.35 41.69 -10.32
N SER A 29 24.77 42.11 -11.49
CA SER A 29 23.35 41.84 -11.76
C SER A 29 23.05 40.37 -12.02
N TYR A 30 23.98 39.62 -12.62
CA TYR A 30 23.86 38.16 -12.80
C TYR A 30 24.00 37.42 -11.47
N GLU A 31 24.93 37.80 -10.60
CA GLU A 31 25.08 37.20 -9.30
C GLU A 31 23.84 37.39 -8.44
N ALA A 32 23.25 38.58 -8.46
CA ALA A 32 21.98 38.85 -7.76
C ALA A 32 20.82 37.98 -8.27
N LYS A 33 20.68 37.83 -9.59
CA LYS A 33 19.67 36.93 -10.19
C LYS A 33 19.90 35.46 -9.85
N LEU A 34 21.16 35.02 -9.84
CA LEU A 34 21.50 33.65 -9.44
C LEU A 34 21.21 33.40 -7.95
N ALA A 35 21.49 34.36 -7.10
CA ALA A 35 21.17 34.27 -5.68
C ALA A 35 19.65 34.19 -5.45
N ASP A 36 18.87 35.01 -6.15
CA ASP A 36 17.42 35.00 -6.11
C ASP A 36 16.83 33.67 -6.62
N MET A 37 17.33 33.17 -7.75
CA MET A 37 16.92 31.84 -8.25
C MET A 37 17.29 30.70 -7.28
N ARG A 38 18.47 30.76 -6.66
CA ARG A 38 18.85 29.74 -5.66
C ARG A 38 17.95 29.79 -4.43
N SER A 39 17.61 30.99 -3.94
CA SER A 39 16.71 31.16 -2.81
C SER A 39 15.31 30.64 -3.14
N SER A 40 14.77 30.94 -4.33
CA SER A 40 13.46 30.48 -4.76
C SER A 40 13.39 28.95 -4.96
N ILE A 41 14.46 28.35 -5.49
CA ILE A 41 14.58 26.88 -5.60
C ILE A 41 14.65 26.24 -4.20
N ALA A 42 15.44 26.81 -3.30
CA ALA A 42 15.56 26.30 -1.94
C ALA A 42 14.23 26.39 -1.19
N GLU A 43 13.51 27.51 -1.31
CA GLU A 43 12.20 27.68 -0.69
C GLU A 43 11.15 26.74 -1.28
N SER A 44 11.09 26.62 -2.62
CA SER A 44 10.18 25.67 -3.26
C SER A 44 10.51 24.21 -2.90
N GLY A 45 11.79 23.87 -2.76
CA GLY A 45 12.26 22.58 -2.29
C GLY A 45 11.81 22.29 -0.85
N ARG A 46 11.96 23.27 0.03
CA ARG A 46 11.49 23.19 1.42
C ARG A 46 9.97 22.99 1.52
N LEU A 47 9.20 23.78 0.77
CA LEU A 47 7.74 23.64 0.76
C LEU A 47 7.28 22.27 0.26
N ARG A 48 7.92 21.75 -0.80
CA ARG A 48 7.65 20.40 -1.30
C ARG A 48 8.02 19.33 -0.29
N ALA A 49 9.14 19.46 0.41
CA ALA A 49 9.54 18.52 1.44
C ALA A 49 8.56 18.49 2.62
N LEU A 50 8.08 19.67 3.07
CA LEU A 50 7.06 19.76 4.10
C LEU A 50 5.73 19.15 3.64
N ALA A 51 5.29 19.42 2.41
CA ALA A 51 4.07 18.85 1.86
C ALA A 51 4.19 17.31 1.75
N ALA A 52 5.34 16.79 1.31
CA ALA A 52 5.58 15.35 1.25
C ALA A 52 5.60 14.71 2.65
N ALA A 53 6.22 15.37 3.63
CA ALA A 53 6.24 14.88 5.01
C ALA A 53 4.82 14.82 5.62
N THR A 54 4.00 15.84 5.42
CA THR A 54 2.62 15.85 5.91
C THR A 54 1.76 14.81 5.21
N ALA A 55 1.93 14.63 3.89
CA ALA A 55 1.24 13.58 3.13
C ALA A 55 1.63 12.17 3.60
N LEU A 56 2.92 11.94 3.86
CA LEU A 56 3.41 10.67 4.39
C LEU A 56 2.84 10.38 5.78
N GLN A 57 2.84 11.37 6.67
CA GLN A 57 2.26 11.23 8.00
C GLN A 57 0.76 10.92 7.94
N ALA A 58 0.01 11.60 7.08
CA ALA A 58 -1.41 11.32 6.87
C ALA A 58 -1.65 9.90 6.33
N ALA A 59 -0.80 9.44 5.39
CA ALA A 59 -0.86 8.08 4.87
C ALA A 59 -0.55 7.02 5.95
N GLN A 60 0.44 7.27 6.81
CA GLN A 60 0.77 6.38 7.93
C GLN A 60 -0.40 6.27 8.92
N VAL A 61 -0.97 7.39 9.37
CA VAL A 61 -2.13 7.39 10.29
C VAL A 61 -3.31 6.64 9.68
N ARG A 62 -3.56 6.81 8.37
CA ARG A 62 -4.59 6.06 7.65
C ARG A 62 -4.28 4.56 7.61
N GLY A 63 -3.05 4.19 7.31
CA GLY A 63 -2.59 2.80 7.29
C GLY A 63 -2.79 2.12 8.65
N ASP A 64 -2.39 2.79 9.72
CA ASP A 64 -2.53 2.28 11.08
C ASP A 64 -4.01 2.10 11.49
N THR A 65 -4.87 3.00 11.05
CA THR A 65 -6.31 2.90 11.32
C THR A 65 -6.92 1.73 10.58
N LEU A 66 -6.68 1.61 9.27
CA LEU A 66 -7.17 0.50 8.45
C LEU A 66 -6.64 -0.85 8.94
N SER A 67 -5.37 -0.90 9.36
CA SER A 67 -4.76 -2.11 9.91
C SER A 67 -5.45 -2.56 11.21
N ARG A 68 -5.73 -1.62 12.10
CA ARG A 68 -6.46 -1.92 13.36
C ARG A 68 -7.88 -2.39 13.09
N ASP A 69 -8.59 -1.74 12.18
CA ASP A 69 -9.95 -2.13 11.79
C ASP A 69 -9.97 -3.51 11.15
N LEU A 70 -8.99 -3.82 10.29
CA LEU A 70 -8.85 -5.14 9.68
C LEU A 70 -8.61 -6.22 10.71
N LEU A 71 -7.68 -6.00 11.66
CA LEU A 71 -7.41 -6.95 12.74
C LEU A 71 -8.64 -7.18 13.62
N ALA A 72 -9.41 -6.14 13.92
CA ALA A 72 -10.64 -6.26 14.69
C ALA A 72 -11.70 -7.09 13.95
N ARG A 73 -11.86 -6.87 12.63
CA ARG A 73 -12.77 -7.67 11.79
C ARG A 73 -12.33 -9.13 11.69
N GLU A 74 -11.04 -9.39 11.49
CA GLU A 74 -10.51 -10.76 11.44
C GLU A 74 -10.70 -11.48 12.78
N ALA A 75 -10.48 -10.81 13.91
CA ALA A 75 -10.75 -11.36 15.24
C ALA A 75 -12.23 -11.72 15.44
N LEU A 76 -13.14 -10.88 14.96
CA LEU A 76 -14.58 -11.16 14.99
C LEU A 76 -14.94 -12.36 14.11
N ILE A 77 -14.43 -12.42 12.87
CA ILE A 77 -14.64 -13.55 11.95
C ILE A 77 -14.15 -14.84 12.59
N ASN A 78 -12.97 -14.84 13.19
CA ASN A 78 -12.40 -16.02 13.85
C ASN A 78 -13.25 -16.47 15.04
N ARG A 79 -13.71 -15.53 15.87
CA ARG A 79 -14.60 -15.82 16.98
C ARG A 79 -15.93 -16.44 16.50
N LEU A 80 -16.59 -15.81 15.56
CA LEU A 80 -17.86 -16.30 14.98
C LEU A 80 -17.67 -17.67 14.31
N SER A 81 -16.55 -17.88 13.61
CA SER A 81 -16.23 -19.16 13.00
C SER A 81 -16.06 -20.25 14.06
N LYS A 82 -15.40 -19.95 15.20
CA LYS A 82 -15.29 -20.88 16.32
C LYS A 82 -16.65 -21.20 16.92
N GLU A 83 -17.46 -20.19 17.22
CA GLU A 83 -18.82 -20.37 17.76
C GLU A 83 -19.69 -21.24 16.84
N LYS A 84 -19.62 -21.01 15.51
CA LYS A 84 -20.33 -21.84 14.52
C LYS A 84 -19.86 -23.28 14.52
N ARG A 85 -18.55 -23.53 14.55
CA ARG A 85 -17.99 -24.89 14.62
C ARG A 85 -18.40 -25.62 15.90
N ASP A 86 -18.38 -24.90 17.05
CA ASP A 86 -18.80 -25.46 18.32
C ASP A 86 -20.33 -25.77 18.33
N ALA A 87 -21.14 -24.94 17.69
CA ALA A 87 -22.56 -25.21 17.51
C ALA A 87 -22.80 -26.41 16.57
N LEU A 88 -22.09 -26.49 15.45
CA LEU A 88 -22.18 -27.59 14.50
C LEU A 88 -21.79 -28.92 15.15
N SER A 89 -20.71 -28.95 15.94
CA SER A 89 -20.29 -30.16 16.65
C SER A 89 -21.33 -30.70 17.62
N ARG A 90 -22.23 -29.85 18.14
CA ARG A 90 -23.33 -30.27 19.01
C ARG A 90 -24.58 -30.74 18.27
N LEU A 91 -24.75 -30.28 17.01
CA LEU A 91 -25.94 -30.59 16.21
C LEU A 91 -25.70 -31.76 15.24
N THR A 92 -24.43 -32.05 14.92
CA THR A 92 -24.05 -33.14 14.02
C THR A 92 -23.90 -34.44 14.77
N THR A 93 -24.33 -35.56 14.15
CA THR A 93 -24.41 -36.88 14.77
C THR A 93 -23.32 -37.85 14.28
N GLY A 94 -22.42 -37.40 13.39
CA GLY A 94 -21.38 -38.22 12.80
C GLY A 94 -21.91 -39.20 11.74
N ARG A 95 -23.09 -38.93 11.16
CA ARG A 95 -23.67 -39.81 10.12
C ARG A 95 -22.88 -39.65 8.81
N PRO A 96 -22.65 -40.73 8.06
CA PRO A 96 -22.05 -40.63 6.76
C PRO A 96 -22.94 -39.83 5.80
N CYS A 97 -22.35 -38.83 5.15
CA CYS A 97 -23.07 -37.85 4.34
C CYS A 97 -22.59 -37.85 2.89
N LEU A 98 -21.29 -38.03 2.66
CA LEU A 98 -20.65 -38.00 1.35
C LEU A 98 -19.74 -39.20 1.14
N SER A 99 -19.80 -39.79 -0.08
CA SER A 99 -18.84 -40.85 -0.50
C SER A 99 -17.44 -40.27 -0.75
N ALA A 100 -16.45 -41.16 -0.75
CA ALA A 100 -15.07 -40.76 -1.08
C ALA A 100 -14.94 -40.08 -2.44
N ASP A 101 -15.68 -40.54 -3.43
CA ASP A 101 -15.65 -39.98 -4.77
C ASP A 101 -16.17 -38.55 -4.77
N ALA A 102 -17.27 -38.29 -4.04
CA ALA A 102 -17.81 -36.96 -3.86
C ALA A 102 -16.86 -36.02 -3.11
N VAL A 103 -16.17 -36.51 -2.06
CA VAL A 103 -15.11 -35.77 -1.36
C VAL A 103 -13.92 -35.50 -2.28
N GLY A 104 -13.52 -36.43 -3.11
CA GLY A 104 -12.47 -36.27 -4.11
C GLY A 104 -12.77 -35.17 -5.12
N VAL A 105 -14.02 -35.11 -5.62
CA VAL A 105 -14.47 -34.06 -6.52
C VAL A 105 -14.44 -32.68 -5.85
N LEU A 106 -14.91 -32.57 -4.62
CA LEU A 106 -14.92 -31.29 -3.87
C LEU A 106 -13.49 -30.82 -3.59
N ASN A 107 -12.56 -31.70 -3.25
CA ASN A 107 -11.17 -31.34 -3.04
C ASN A 107 -10.43 -30.97 -4.33
N GLY A 108 -10.80 -31.55 -5.46
CA GLY A 108 -10.23 -31.22 -6.77
C GLY A 108 -10.73 -29.91 -7.35
N THR A 109 -11.91 -29.46 -6.97
CA THR A 109 -12.48 -28.18 -7.39
C THR A 109 -12.12 -27.01 -6.47
N ALA A 110 -11.82 -27.26 -5.22
CA ALA A 110 -11.29 -26.28 -4.28
C ALA A 110 -9.76 -26.20 -4.47
N GLY A 111 -9.31 -25.21 -5.24
CA GLY A 111 -7.89 -25.01 -5.54
C GLY A 111 -6.93 -25.26 -4.37
N ALA A 112 -5.71 -25.57 -4.63
CA ALA A 112 -4.64 -26.20 -3.85
C ALA A 112 -4.35 -25.70 -2.40
N GLY A 113 -5.33 -25.30 -1.63
CA GLY A 113 -5.12 -24.85 -0.25
C GLY A 113 -6.25 -25.12 0.73
N ALA A 114 -7.43 -25.47 0.25
CA ALA A 114 -8.59 -25.71 1.10
C ALA A 114 -9.21 -27.10 0.84
N GLY A 115 -8.36 -28.12 0.97
CA GLY A 115 -8.87 -29.50 0.94
C GLY A 115 -9.90 -29.71 2.07
N MET A 116 -11.00 -30.41 1.76
CA MET A 116 -11.88 -30.88 2.79
C MET A 116 -11.07 -31.65 3.83
N PRO A 117 -11.25 -31.45 5.15
CA PRO A 117 -10.58 -32.23 6.17
C PRO A 117 -10.75 -33.73 5.88
N GLN A 118 -9.66 -34.50 5.92
CA GLN A 118 -9.79 -35.95 5.85
C GLN A 118 -10.70 -36.39 6.99
N ALA A 119 -11.64 -37.29 6.66
CA ALA A 119 -12.56 -37.86 7.65
C ALA A 119 -11.77 -38.39 8.86
N THR A 120 -11.83 -37.66 9.96
CA THR A 120 -11.11 -38.02 11.21
C THR A 120 -11.96 -38.90 12.12
N GLY A 121 -13.13 -39.36 11.64
CA GLY A 121 -14.01 -40.24 12.39
C GLY A 121 -13.41 -41.65 12.57
N ILE A 122 -13.94 -42.33 13.59
CA ILE A 122 -13.56 -43.71 13.97
C ILE A 122 -13.53 -44.70 12.77
N LEU A 123 -14.19 -44.37 11.65
CA LEU A 123 -14.31 -45.19 10.45
C LEU A 123 -13.13 -45.02 9.47
N ALA A 124 -12.27 -43.99 9.66
CA ALA A 124 -11.01 -43.93 8.90
C ALA A 124 -10.10 -45.11 9.22
N ALA A 125 -10.21 -45.73 10.39
CA ALA A 125 -9.49 -46.92 10.79
C ALA A 125 -9.99 -48.23 10.10
N THR A 126 -11.19 -48.20 9.52
CA THR A 126 -11.82 -49.39 8.87
C THR A 126 -11.80 -49.30 7.34
N GLY A 127 -11.09 -48.34 6.75
CA GLY A 127 -10.98 -48.16 5.30
C GLY A 127 -12.23 -47.63 4.61
N ALA A 128 -13.24 -47.22 5.36
CA ALA A 128 -14.44 -46.57 4.81
C ALA A 128 -14.17 -45.12 4.48
N THR A 129 -14.31 -44.75 3.24
CA THR A 129 -13.99 -43.45 2.66
C THR A 129 -15.28 -42.65 2.44
N PHE A 130 -15.84 -42.10 3.53
CA PHE A 130 -16.95 -41.17 3.47
C PHE A 130 -16.73 -40.01 4.45
N ALA A 131 -17.23 -38.83 4.13
CA ALA A 131 -17.27 -37.69 5.04
C ALA A 131 -18.58 -37.74 5.84
N THR A 132 -18.47 -37.38 7.12
CA THR A 132 -19.62 -37.26 8.02
C THR A 132 -20.32 -35.90 7.85
N ASP A 133 -21.56 -35.78 8.35
CA ASP A 133 -22.29 -34.52 8.46
C ASP A 133 -21.48 -33.47 9.26
N ALA A 134 -20.70 -33.91 10.26
CA ALA A 134 -19.80 -33.07 11.02
C ALA A 134 -18.65 -32.53 10.16
N ASP A 135 -18.00 -33.40 9.36
CA ASP A 135 -16.89 -33.00 8.48
C ASP A 135 -17.36 -31.98 7.44
N VAL A 136 -18.49 -32.22 6.80
CA VAL A 136 -19.09 -31.31 5.80
C VAL A 136 -19.46 -29.98 6.46
N GLY A 137 -20.06 -30.02 7.63
CA GLY A 137 -20.43 -28.81 8.37
C GLY A 137 -19.21 -27.98 8.77
N GLN A 138 -18.15 -28.61 9.26
CA GLN A 138 -16.90 -27.93 9.62
C GLN A 138 -16.19 -27.35 8.40
N TRP A 139 -16.14 -28.09 7.30
CA TRP A 139 -15.58 -27.61 6.05
C TRP A 139 -16.34 -26.39 5.52
N ALA A 140 -17.68 -26.42 5.49
CA ALA A 140 -18.50 -25.32 5.06
C ALA A 140 -18.31 -24.08 5.95
N ALA A 141 -18.19 -24.25 7.25
CA ALA A 141 -17.90 -23.17 8.19
C ALA A 141 -16.50 -22.56 7.95
N ALA A 142 -15.49 -23.40 7.69
CA ALA A 142 -14.14 -22.94 7.40
C ALA A 142 -14.06 -22.20 6.04
N ALA A 143 -14.71 -22.73 4.99
CA ALA A 143 -14.79 -22.09 3.68
C ALA A 143 -15.46 -20.72 3.76
N ARG A 144 -16.55 -20.62 4.54
CA ARG A 144 -17.23 -19.34 4.78
C ARG A 144 -16.33 -18.35 5.50
N ALA A 145 -15.62 -18.77 6.53
CA ALA A 145 -14.69 -17.89 7.25
C ALA A 145 -13.55 -17.39 6.34
N ALA A 146 -13.00 -18.27 5.51
CA ALA A 146 -11.97 -17.90 4.52
C ALA A 146 -12.49 -16.87 3.51
N HIS A 147 -13.70 -17.07 3.00
CA HIS A 147 -14.36 -16.13 2.10
C HIS A 147 -14.58 -14.76 2.79
N ASP A 148 -15.11 -14.75 4.01
CA ASP A 148 -15.37 -13.51 4.74
C ASP A 148 -14.06 -12.76 5.06
N THR A 149 -12.98 -13.48 5.37
CA THR A 149 -11.63 -12.89 5.55
C THR A 149 -11.10 -12.29 4.25
N CYS A 150 -11.22 -13.01 3.12
CA CYS A 150 -10.80 -12.51 1.82
C CYS A 150 -11.56 -11.23 1.44
N ARG A 151 -12.88 -11.23 1.63
CA ARG A 151 -13.73 -10.06 1.39
C ARG A 151 -13.34 -8.88 2.28
N SER A 152 -13.11 -9.11 3.56
CA SER A 152 -12.68 -8.05 4.50
C SER A 152 -11.36 -7.40 4.09
N ARG A 153 -10.40 -8.19 3.58
CA ARG A 153 -9.12 -7.68 3.07
C ARG A 153 -9.29 -6.89 1.77
N LEU A 154 -10.15 -7.38 0.89
CA LEU A 154 -10.47 -6.67 -0.36
C LEU A 154 -11.14 -5.32 -0.07
N ASP A 155 -12.11 -5.28 0.83
CA ASP A 155 -12.77 -4.06 1.25
C ASP A 155 -11.76 -3.05 1.84
N ALA A 156 -10.80 -3.51 2.66
CA ALA A 156 -9.74 -2.66 3.20
C ALA A 156 -8.82 -2.08 2.11
N LEU A 157 -8.49 -2.87 1.07
CA LEU A 157 -7.72 -2.39 -0.08
C LEU A 157 -8.49 -1.36 -0.91
N ILE A 158 -9.79 -1.58 -1.12
CA ILE A 158 -10.67 -0.63 -1.80
C ILE A 158 -10.74 0.68 -1.01
N ASP A 159 -10.93 0.62 0.30
CA ASP A 159 -10.96 1.79 1.18
C ASP A 159 -9.64 2.56 1.17
N TRP A 160 -8.50 1.86 1.08
CA TRP A 160 -7.19 2.49 0.95
C TRP A 160 -7.05 3.30 -0.33
N HIS A 161 -7.52 2.75 -1.46
CA HIS A 161 -7.40 3.39 -2.77
C HIS A 161 -8.51 4.42 -3.06
N ALA A 162 -9.67 4.28 -2.45
CA ALA A 162 -10.81 5.18 -2.70
C ALA A 162 -10.68 6.55 -2.02
N LYS A 163 -9.83 6.67 -0.99
CA LYS A 163 -9.61 7.93 -0.24
C LYS A 163 -8.22 8.47 -0.54
N PRO A 164 -8.11 9.54 -1.34
CA PRO A 164 -6.84 10.20 -1.63
C PRO A 164 -6.19 10.80 -0.39
#